data_9f4e0392e2f03611d174c0bf5455d735
#
_entry.id   9f4e0392e2f03611d174c0bf5455d735
#
_cell.length_a   1.000
_cell.length_b   1.000
_cell.length_c   1.000
_cell.angle_alpha   90.00
_cell.angle_beta   90.00
_cell.angle_gamma   90.00
#
_symmetry.space_group_name_H-M   'P 1'
#
loop_
_entity.id
_entity.type
_entity.pdbx_description
1 polymer ?
#
loop_
_entity_poly.entity_id
_entity_poly.type
_entity_poly.pdbx_seq_one_letter_code
_entity_poly.pdbx_strand_id
1 'polypeptide(L)'
;MRRIVRWVDGAGRVSVGVEVDNEGHFRKLSGIEDPMPFLLGEMFSPEGRPVTPADPYSLELADGLTLITPLDPPEVWCAGVTYERSRNARVEESAVRDVYDLVYEAHRPELFLKDAACRRTVGPGEPIGIRGDSTWNVPEPEIGVVVGERGRILAYTIGNDVSSREIEGANPLYLSQAKVYAGACAIGPALYIPPREPQGFQIIMRISNEEGDVLYEDKTSTTYMVRTFDELAAWLVKENPVPPGSVLLTGTGLVPPDSFSLVPGNWVEIHVPEVGTLVNPVALATTLL
;
A
#
# COMPACT_ATOMS: atom_id res chain seq x y z
N MET A 1 -13.97 -14.75 6.14
CA MET A 1 -13.19 -13.71 5.45
C MET A 1 -13.91 -12.40 5.69
N ARG A 2 -13.26 -11.31 6.02
CA ARG A 2 -13.94 -10.01 6.15
C ARG A 2 -13.04 -8.94 5.55
N ARG A 3 -13.60 -8.21 4.58
CA ARG A 3 -13.00 -6.97 4.08
C ARG A 3 -13.78 -5.78 4.64
N ILE A 4 -13.08 -4.70 4.89
CA ILE A 4 -13.63 -3.40 5.27
C ILE A 4 -13.22 -2.42 4.20
N VAL A 5 -14.17 -1.62 3.74
CA VAL A 5 -13.95 -0.55 2.77
C VAL A 5 -14.45 0.76 3.32
N ARG A 6 -13.92 1.87 2.83
CA ARG A 6 -14.47 3.21 3.01
C ARG A 6 -14.88 3.77 1.66
N TRP A 7 -15.97 4.50 1.65
CA TRP A 7 -16.41 5.21 0.47
C TRP A 7 -16.98 6.58 0.82
N VAL A 8 -17.01 7.42 -0.17
CA VAL A 8 -17.68 8.72 -0.13
C VAL A 8 -18.86 8.71 -1.10
N ASP A 9 -19.98 9.31 -0.70
CA ASP A 9 -21.14 9.51 -1.57
C ASP A 9 -21.08 10.86 -2.31
N GLY A 10 -21.99 11.09 -3.25
CA GLY A 10 -22.05 12.33 -4.03
C GLY A 10 -22.27 13.61 -3.20
N ALA A 11 -22.58 13.50 -1.91
CA ALA A 11 -22.67 14.61 -0.97
C ALA A 11 -21.41 14.77 -0.10
N GLY A 12 -20.36 13.99 -0.37
CA GLY A 12 -19.09 14.02 0.38
C GLY A 12 -19.16 13.32 1.75
N ARG A 13 -20.18 12.52 2.04
CA ARG A 13 -20.30 11.82 3.31
C ARG A 13 -19.51 10.51 3.28
N VAL A 14 -18.60 10.36 4.23
CA VAL A 14 -17.81 9.15 4.42
C VAL A 14 -18.63 8.06 5.10
N SER A 15 -18.44 6.83 4.69
CA SER A 15 -19.04 5.64 5.29
C SER A 15 -18.03 4.50 5.33
N VAL A 16 -18.13 3.67 6.36
CA VAL A 16 -17.39 2.42 6.51
C VAL A 16 -18.34 1.27 6.22
N GLY A 17 -17.90 0.30 5.41
CA GLY A 17 -18.66 -0.90 5.11
C GLY A 17 -17.88 -2.16 5.41
N VAL A 18 -18.59 -3.18 5.88
CA VAL A 18 -18.05 -4.50 6.11
C VAL A 18 -18.63 -5.50 5.12
N GLU A 19 -17.79 -6.37 4.59
CA GLU A 19 -18.21 -7.48 3.73
C GLU A 19 -19.11 -8.44 4.49
N VAL A 20 -20.28 -8.74 3.92
CA VAL A 20 -21.30 -9.59 4.55
C VAL A 20 -21.38 -11.00 3.96
N ASP A 21 -20.77 -11.21 2.80
CA ASP A 21 -20.63 -12.50 2.12
C ASP A 21 -19.30 -12.58 1.38
N ASN A 22 -19.01 -13.70 0.73
CA ASN A 22 -17.78 -13.90 -0.05
C ASN A 22 -17.94 -13.45 -1.52
N GLU A 23 -19.00 -12.71 -1.85
CA GLU A 23 -19.31 -12.25 -3.21
C GLU A 23 -18.99 -10.76 -3.41
N GLY A 24 -18.42 -10.11 -2.38
CA GLY A 24 -18.01 -8.69 -2.44
C GLY A 24 -19.14 -7.71 -2.11
N HIS A 25 -20.21 -8.19 -1.44
CA HIS A 25 -21.25 -7.30 -0.95
C HIS A 25 -20.85 -6.67 0.38
N PHE A 26 -20.89 -5.34 0.45
CA PHE A 26 -20.58 -4.57 1.64
C PHE A 26 -21.86 -3.95 2.23
N ARG A 27 -21.97 -3.94 3.56
CA ARG A 27 -22.98 -3.17 4.26
C ARG A 27 -22.33 -2.09 5.11
N LYS A 28 -22.93 -0.91 5.07
CA LYS A 28 -22.53 0.21 5.91
C LYS A 28 -22.59 -0.18 7.38
N LEU A 29 -21.60 0.20 8.14
CA LEU A 29 -21.59 0.14 9.60
C LEU A 29 -22.21 1.43 10.16
N SER A 30 -23.16 1.27 11.09
CA SER A 30 -23.90 2.39 11.65
C SER A 30 -23.01 3.30 12.50
N GLY A 31 -23.03 4.60 12.21
CA GLY A 31 -22.47 5.64 13.07
C GLY A 31 -20.94 5.77 13.07
N ILE A 32 -20.22 5.15 12.12
CA ILE A 32 -18.76 5.31 12.01
C ILE A 32 -18.31 5.76 10.62
N GLU A 33 -17.27 6.58 10.59
CA GLU A 33 -16.56 7.04 9.39
C GLU A 33 -15.10 6.57 9.39
N ASP A 34 -14.61 6.06 10.54
CA ASP A 34 -13.28 5.49 10.74
C ASP A 34 -13.43 3.99 11.10
N PRO A 35 -12.71 3.07 10.45
CA PRO A 35 -12.77 1.64 10.76
C PRO A 35 -12.06 1.27 12.07
N MET A 36 -11.23 2.12 12.66
CA MET A 36 -10.41 1.78 13.81
C MET A 36 -11.19 1.28 15.02
N PRO A 37 -12.34 1.86 15.43
CA PRO A 37 -13.13 1.30 16.52
C PRO A 37 -13.55 -0.15 16.26
N PHE A 38 -13.96 -0.46 15.02
CA PHE A 38 -14.30 -1.84 14.63
C PHE A 38 -13.07 -2.77 14.66
N LEU A 39 -11.92 -2.33 14.18
CA LEU A 39 -10.67 -3.10 14.21
C LEU A 39 -10.20 -3.37 15.64
N LEU A 40 -10.50 -2.48 16.56
CA LEU A 40 -10.18 -2.62 17.98
C LEU A 40 -11.21 -3.49 18.75
N GLY A 41 -12.26 -3.97 18.07
CA GLY A 41 -13.23 -4.91 18.60
C GLY A 41 -14.53 -4.29 19.12
N GLU A 42 -14.79 -3.02 18.83
CA GLU A 42 -16.10 -2.45 19.10
C GLU A 42 -17.16 -3.05 18.19
N MET A 43 -18.37 -3.17 18.71
CA MET A 43 -19.49 -3.79 18.00
C MET A 43 -20.33 -2.75 17.25
N PHE A 44 -20.45 -2.94 15.96
CA PHE A 44 -21.32 -2.12 15.09
C PHE A 44 -22.29 -3.01 14.33
N SER A 45 -23.50 -2.51 14.12
CA SER A 45 -24.53 -3.22 13.35
C SER A 45 -24.43 -2.83 11.87
N PRO A 46 -24.37 -3.79 10.95
CA PRO A 46 -24.53 -3.51 9.52
C PRO A 46 -25.96 -2.99 9.23
N GLU A 47 -26.07 -1.93 8.46
CA GLU A 47 -27.34 -1.32 8.08
C GLU A 47 -27.48 -1.08 6.58
N GLY A 48 -28.69 -0.82 6.12
CA GLY A 48 -28.98 -0.51 4.73
C GLY A 48 -28.95 -1.71 3.79
N ARG A 49 -29.03 -1.42 2.49
CA ARG A 49 -28.89 -2.42 1.42
C ARG A 49 -27.39 -2.70 1.20
N PRO A 50 -27.04 -3.93 0.77
CA PRO A 50 -25.67 -4.23 0.37
C PRO A 50 -25.24 -3.30 -0.77
N VAL A 51 -23.99 -2.86 -0.72
CA VAL A 51 -23.30 -2.12 -1.77
C VAL A 51 -22.30 -3.07 -2.42
N THR A 52 -22.26 -3.10 -3.74
CA THR A 52 -21.30 -3.91 -4.51
C THR A 52 -20.41 -3.02 -5.35
N PRO A 53 -19.17 -3.40 -5.63
CA PRO A 53 -18.43 -2.83 -6.74
C PRO A 53 -19.22 -3.00 -8.04
N ALA A 54 -19.24 -1.98 -8.88
CA ALA A 54 -19.84 -2.07 -10.21
C ALA A 54 -19.09 -3.07 -11.10
N ASP A 55 -17.80 -3.25 -10.84
CA ASP A 55 -16.87 -4.20 -11.46
C ASP A 55 -15.85 -4.62 -10.39
N PRO A 56 -15.37 -5.89 -10.34
CA PRO A 56 -14.29 -6.32 -9.44
C PRO A 56 -13.01 -5.47 -9.53
N TYR A 57 -12.82 -4.81 -10.67
CA TYR A 57 -11.70 -3.88 -10.93
C TYR A 57 -12.11 -2.40 -10.91
N SER A 58 -13.39 -2.09 -10.67
CA SER A 58 -13.91 -0.72 -10.65
C SER A 58 -13.59 -0.04 -9.32
N LEU A 59 -13.25 1.23 -9.41
CA LEU A 59 -13.09 2.14 -8.27
C LEU A 59 -14.43 2.76 -7.84
N GLU A 60 -15.47 2.57 -8.65
CA GLU A 60 -16.83 3.02 -8.37
C GLU A 60 -17.62 1.86 -7.80
N LEU A 61 -18.17 2.07 -6.63
CA LEU A 61 -19.23 1.22 -6.11
C LEU A 61 -20.54 1.50 -6.87
N ALA A 62 -21.44 0.52 -6.87
CA ALA A 62 -22.79 0.76 -7.37
C ALA A 62 -23.40 1.99 -6.69
N ASP A 63 -24.30 2.69 -7.36
CA ASP A 63 -25.01 3.89 -6.86
C ASP A 63 -24.13 5.17 -6.74
N GLY A 64 -23.05 5.31 -7.51
CA GLY A 64 -22.22 6.51 -7.55
C GLY A 64 -21.40 6.75 -6.29
N LEU A 65 -21.06 5.67 -5.59
CA LEU A 65 -20.18 5.70 -4.43
C LEU A 65 -18.72 5.52 -4.90
N THR A 66 -17.80 6.28 -4.33
CA THR A 66 -16.37 6.23 -4.67
C THR A 66 -15.57 5.66 -3.50
N LEU A 67 -14.76 4.62 -3.75
CA LEU A 67 -13.82 4.11 -2.76
C LEU A 67 -12.75 5.17 -2.45
N ILE A 68 -12.41 5.27 -1.17
CA ILE A 68 -11.31 6.11 -0.68
C ILE A 68 -10.30 5.25 0.10
N THR A 69 -9.25 5.85 0.63
CA THR A 69 -8.34 5.15 1.55
C THR A 69 -9.14 4.39 2.60
N PRO A 70 -8.86 3.09 2.84
CA PRO A 70 -9.67 2.29 3.75
C PRO A 70 -9.57 2.72 5.22
N LEU A 71 -8.55 3.51 5.56
CA LEU A 71 -8.37 4.26 6.80
C LEU A 71 -7.48 5.48 6.51
N ASP A 72 -7.44 6.45 7.44
CA ASP A 72 -6.49 7.57 7.40
C ASP A 72 -5.34 7.26 8.37
N PRO A 73 -4.22 6.65 7.92
CA PRO A 73 -3.17 6.24 8.83
C PRO A 73 -2.49 7.45 9.49
N PRO A 74 -2.32 7.46 10.82
CA PRO A 74 -1.51 8.48 11.47
C PRO A 74 -0.09 8.54 10.92
N GLU A 75 0.48 7.37 10.64
CA GLU A 75 1.80 7.20 10.04
C GLU A 75 1.78 6.05 9.04
N VAL A 76 2.54 6.19 7.96
CA VAL A 76 2.89 5.09 7.06
C VAL A 76 4.40 4.89 7.14
N TRP A 77 4.79 3.68 7.48
CA TRP A 77 6.17 3.22 7.52
C TRP A 77 6.42 2.21 6.41
N CYS A 78 7.66 2.07 5.99
CA CYS A 78 8.08 1.04 5.04
C CYS A 78 9.24 0.23 5.61
N ALA A 79 9.31 -1.05 5.19
CA ALA A 79 10.45 -1.92 5.43
C ALA A 79 11.19 -2.15 4.11
N GLY A 80 12.47 -1.81 4.05
CA GLY A 80 13.31 -2.05 2.87
C GLY A 80 13.96 -3.42 2.87
N VAL A 81 14.36 -3.87 1.68
CA VAL A 81 15.24 -5.04 1.45
C VAL A 81 14.75 -6.33 2.12
N THR A 82 13.45 -6.61 2.04
CA THR A 82 12.82 -7.79 2.66
C THR A 82 12.74 -9.00 1.73
N TYR A 83 13.07 -8.86 0.44
CA TYR A 83 13.10 -9.93 -0.56
C TYR A 83 14.49 -10.04 -1.18
N GLU A 84 14.90 -11.26 -1.55
CA GLU A 84 16.17 -11.48 -2.24
C GLU A 84 16.25 -10.72 -3.57
N ARG A 85 15.16 -10.69 -4.36
CA ARG A 85 15.09 -9.94 -5.61
C ARG A 85 15.29 -8.45 -5.40
N SER A 86 14.69 -7.89 -4.35
CA SER A 86 14.85 -6.49 -3.95
C SER A 86 16.30 -6.18 -3.55
N ARG A 87 16.95 -7.07 -2.76
CA ARG A 87 18.37 -6.96 -2.43
C ARG A 87 19.23 -6.91 -3.68
N ASN A 88 19.04 -7.87 -4.60
CA ASN A 88 19.86 -7.96 -5.81
C ASN A 88 19.73 -6.70 -6.67
N ALA A 89 18.50 -6.18 -6.87
CA ALA A 89 18.27 -4.93 -7.59
C ALA A 89 18.99 -3.75 -6.90
N ARG A 90 18.85 -3.59 -5.59
CA ARG A 90 19.50 -2.50 -4.84
C ARG A 90 21.03 -2.56 -4.91
N VAL A 91 21.62 -3.76 -4.86
CA VAL A 91 23.07 -3.96 -4.98
C VAL A 91 23.56 -3.55 -6.38
N GLU A 92 22.80 -3.86 -7.42
CA GLU A 92 23.14 -3.51 -8.80
C GLU A 92 23.00 -2.00 -9.08
N GLU A 93 21.96 -1.37 -8.54
CA GLU A 93 21.59 0.02 -8.77
C GLU A 93 22.38 1.04 -7.93
N SER A 94 22.94 0.62 -6.79
CA SER A 94 23.56 1.53 -5.82
C SER A 94 25.03 1.80 -6.06
N ALA A 95 25.43 3.06 -5.84
CA ALA A 95 26.84 3.46 -5.75
C ALA A 95 27.54 2.88 -4.49
N VAL A 96 26.77 2.44 -3.47
CA VAL A 96 27.27 1.88 -2.20
C VAL A 96 26.65 0.50 -1.98
N ARG A 97 27.12 -0.49 -2.73
CA ARG A 97 26.54 -1.85 -2.82
C ARG A 97 26.50 -2.60 -1.49
N ASP A 98 27.55 -2.52 -0.70
CA ASP A 98 27.71 -3.30 0.53
C ASP A 98 26.64 -3.01 1.59
N VAL A 99 26.01 -1.82 1.57
CA VAL A 99 24.99 -1.43 2.54
C VAL A 99 23.73 -2.30 2.43
N TYR A 100 23.29 -2.59 1.21
CA TYR A 100 22.07 -3.37 0.98
C TYR A 100 22.25 -4.87 1.24
N ASP A 101 23.42 -5.43 0.94
CA ASP A 101 23.77 -6.81 1.32
C ASP A 101 23.81 -6.94 2.84
N LEU A 102 24.43 -5.98 3.52
CA LEU A 102 24.51 -5.96 4.98
C LEU A 102 23.13 -5.86 5.64
N VAL A 103 22.21 -5.07 5.11
CA VAL A 103 20.85 -4.90 5.65
C VAL A 103 20.00 -6.15 5.47
N TYR A 104 20.12 -6.84 4.34
CA TYR A 104 19.38 -8.08 4.08
C TYR A 104 19.69 -9.17 5.11
N GLU A 105 20.96 -9.32 5.49
CA GLU A 105 21.44 -10.32 6.47
C GLU A 105 21.42 -9.79 7.92
N ALA A 106 21.20 -8.49 8.12
CA ALA A 106 21.25 -7.88 9.43
C ALA A 106 20.15 -8.38 10.37
N HIS A 107 20.44 -8.42 11.67
CA HIS A 107 19.42 -8.69 12.68
C HIS A 107 18.34 -7.59 12.70
N ARG A 108 18.72 -6.32 12.48
CA ARG A 108 17.82 -5.17 12.45
C ARG A 108 17.35 -4.90 11.02
N PRO A 109 16.01 -4.87 10.74
CA PRO A 109 15.50 -4.50 9.42
C PRO A 109 15.72 -3.01 9.13
N GLU A 110 15.73 -2.65 7.86
CA GLU A 110 15.53 -1.27 7.44
C GLU A 110 14.06 -0.88 7.67
N LEU A 111 13.85 0.23 8.38
CA LEU A 111 12.53 0.82 8.57
C LEU A 111 12.65 2.33 8.40
N PHE A 112 11.74 2.92 7.62
CA PHE A 112 11.71 4.37 7.40
C PHE A 112 10.28 4.90 7.35
N LEU A 113 10.11 6.17 7.73
CA LEU A 113 8.84 6.86 7.66
C LEU A 113 8.54 7.27 6.22
N LYS A 114 7.41 6.80 5.69
CA LYS A 114 6.92 7.13 4.35
C LYS A 114 5.99 8.34 4.34
N ASP A 115 5.09 8.41 5.30
CA ASP A 115 4.15 9.50 5.45
C ASP A 115 3.75 9.71 6.92
N ALA A 116 3.34 10.92 7.22
CA ALA A 116 2.76 11.28 8.51
C ALA A 116 1.49 12.11 8.29
N ALA A 117 0.45 11.79 9.05
CA ALA A 117 -0.86 12.43 8.98
C ALA A 117 -1.52 12.37 7.58
N CYS A 118 -1.29 11.28 6.85
CA CYS A 118 -1.90 10.98 5.54
C CYS A 118 -1.75 12.12 4.50
N ARG A 119 -0.62 12.84 4.53
CA ARG A 119 -0.40 14.02 3.67
C ARG A 119 0.09 13.70 2.27
N ARG A 120 0.64 12.50 2.07
CA ARG A 120 1.27 12.04 0.83
C ARG A 120 0.67 10.75 0.32
N THR A 121 -0.15 10.13 1.17
CA THR A 121 -0.84 8.87 0.89
C THR A 121 -2.12 9.14 0.15
N VAL A 122 -2.32 8.45 -0.95
CA VAL A 122 -3.51 8.53 -1.79
C VAL A 122 -4.29 7.21 -1.74
N GLY A 123 -5.59 7.28 -2.01
CA GLY A 123 -6.49 6.15 -2.09
C GLY A 123 -6.64 5.57 -3.49
N PRO A 124 -7.56 4.60 -3.64
CA PRO A 124 -7.93 4.06 -4.95
C PRO A 124 -8.41 5.16 -5.89
N GLY A 125 -7.97 5.15 -7.15
CA GLY A 125 -8.34 6.11 -8.19
C GLY A 125 -7.65 7.47 -8.12
N GLU A 126 -7.05 7.81 -6.98
CA GLU A 126 -6.29 9.05 -6.84
C GLU A 126 -4.90 8.91 -7.48
N PRO A 127 -4.34 10.00 -8.04
CA PRO A 127 -3.06 9.93 -8.71
C PRO A 127 -1.89 9.71 -7.75
N ILE A 128 -1.04 8.71 -8.06
CA ILE A 128 0.28 8.57 -7.44
C ILE A 128 1.25 9.55 -8.11
N GLY A 129 2.17 10.11 -7.30
CA GLY A 129 3.16 11.08 -7.77
C GLY A 129 4.47 10.42 -8.18
N ILE A 130 5.07 10.96 -9.23
CA ILE A 130 6.48 10.71 -9.59
C ILE A 130 7.27 12.01 -9.57
N ARG A 131 8.57 11.93 -9.28
CA ARG A 131 9.44 13.11 -9.21
C ARG A 131 9.81 13.62 -10.60
N GLY A 132 9.62 14.92 -10.83
CA GLY A 132 10.01 15.58 -12.09
C GLY A 132 11.52 15.85 -12.22
N ASP A 133 12.27 15.77 -11.11
CA ASP A 133 13.73 15.91 -11.05
C ASP A 133 14.45 14.53 -11.01
N SER A 134 13.76 13.46 -11.40
CA SER A 134 14.27 12.10 -11.51
C SER A 134 13.80 11.46 -12.81
N THR A 135 14.71 10.80 -13.49
CA THR A 135 14.44 10.09 -14.76
C THR A 135 14.03 8.63 -14.53
N TRP A 136 14.15 8.11 -13.31
CA TRP A 136 13.87 6.73 -12.99
C TRP A 136 12.98 6.59 -11.76
N ASN A 137 11.68 6.50 -12.01
CA ASN A 137 10.63 6.35 -11.01
C ASN A 137 9.93 5.00 -11.17
N VAL A 138 9.72 4.26 -10.09
CA VAL A 138 9.12 2.91 -10.13
C VAL A 138 8.03 2.76 -9.07
N PRO A 139 7.01 1.91 -9.32
CA PRO A 139 6.11 1.44 -8.29
C PRO A 139 6.75 0.31 -7.50
N GLU A 140 6.45 0.21 -6.23
CA GLU A 140 6.83 -0.89 -5.35
C GLU A 140 5.57 -1.45 -4.68
N PRO A 141 4.95 -2.50 -5.27
CA PRO A 141 3.75 -3.11 -4.73
C PRO A 141 4.07 -3.95 -3.49
N GLU A 142 3.31 -3.73 -2.42
CA GLU A 142 3.57 -4.31 -1.11
C GLU A 142 2.29 -4.75 -0.39
N ILE A 143 2.41 -5.66 0.56
CA ILE A 143 1.40 -5.82 1.60
C ILE A 143 1.66 -4.78 2.68
N GLY A 144 0.63 -4.02 3.03
CA GLY A 144 0.60 -3.16 4.20
C GLY A 144 -0.06 -3.87 5.38
N VAL A 145 0.52 -3.79 6.57
CA VAL A 145 -0.10 -4.26 7.80
C VAL A 145 -0.56 -3.07 8.64
N VAL A 146 -1.82 -3.10 9.09
CA VAL A 146 -2.34 -2.10 10.03
C VAL A 146 -1.89 -2.48 11.44
N VAL A 147 -1.11 -1.62 12.07
CA VAL A 147 -0.47 -1.88 13.35
C VAL A 147 -1.33 -1.32 14.48
N GLY A 148 -1.65 -2.16 15.43
CA GLY A 148 -2.29 -1.82 16.69
C GLY A 148 -1.29 -1.68 17.84
N GLU A 149 -1.83 -1.67 19.07
CA GLU A 149 -1.00 -1.60 20.26
C GLU A 149 0.03 -2.75 20.31
N ARG A 150 1.25 -2.40 20.74
CA ARG A 150 2.37 -3.33 20.93
C ARG A 150 2.74 -4.12 19.66
N GLY A 151 2.46 -3.58 18.48
CA GLY A 151 2.79 -4.22 17.22
C GLY A 151 1.81 -5.30 16.78
N ARG A 152 0.65 -5.44 17.42
CA ARG A 152 -0.39 -6.39 16.98
C ARG A 152 -0.88 -6.01 15.59
N ILE A 153 -0.89 -6.95 14.66
CA ILE A 153 -1.47 -6.76 13.35
C ILE A 153 -2.99 -6.84 13.44
N LEU A 154 -3.68 -5.79 12.99
CA LEU A 154 -5.13 -5.67 13.02
C LEU A 154 -5.79 -6.08 11.70
N ALA A 155 -5.14 -5.74 10.58
CA ALA A 155 -5.63 -6.01 9.24
C ALA A 155 -4.47 -5.90 8.23
N TYR A 156 -4.75 -6.32 7.00
CA TYR A 156 -3.84 -6.22 5.84
C TYR A 156 -4.47 -5.35 4.77
N THR A 157 -3.65 -4.68 3.98
CA THR A 157 -4.07 -3.88 2.82
C THR A 157 -3.02 -3.96 1.72
N ILE A 158 -3.30 -3.43 0.55
CA ILE A 158 -2.30 -3.22 -0.49
C ILE A 158 -1.67 -1.86 -0.30
N GLY A 159 -0.36 -1.76 -0.51
CA GLY A 159 0.37 -0.51 -0.59
C GLY A 159 1.19 -0.40 -1.86
N ASN A 160 1.52 0.84 -2.21
CA ASN A 160 2.49 1.17 -3.25
C ASN A 160 3.48 2.19 -2.70
N ASP A 161 4.73 1.77 -2.49
CA ASP A 161 5.84 2.62 -2.09
C ASP A 161 6.52 3.21 -3.33
N VAL A 162 5.89 4.22 -3.96
CA VAL A 162 6.43 4.85 -5.18
C VAL A 162 7.78 5.50 -4.90
N SER A 163 8.76 5.18 -5.72
CA SER A 163 10.17 5.45 -5.45
C SER A 163 10.89 6.11 -6.62
N SER A 164 11.77 7.07 -6.33
CA SER A 164 12.79 7.51 -7.28
C SER A 164 14.05 6.66 -7.11
N ARG A 165 14.24 5.70 -8.00
CA ARG A 165 15.43 4.83 -8.01
C ARG A 165 16.72 5.58 -8.27
N GLU A 166 16.69 6.60 -9.11
CA GLU A 166 17.85 7.44 -9.40
C GLU A 166 18.38 8.13 -8.14
N ILE A 167 17.49 8.77 -7.36
CA ILE A 167 17.88 9.49 -6.14
C ILE A 167 18.33 8.51 -5.05
N GLU A 168 17.59 7.40 -4.89
CA GLU A 168 17.92 6.36 -3.91
C GLU A 168 19.27 5.69 -4.20
N GLY A 169 19.54 5.35 -5.47
CA GLY A 169 20.80 4.74 -5.89
C GLY A 169 21.99 5.68 -5.85
N ALA A 170 21.77 6.99 -5.99
CA ALA A 170 22.84 7.98 -5.93
C ALA A 170 23.51 8.05 -4.55
N ASN A 171 22.72 8.00 -3.47
CA ASN A 171 23.23 8.03 -2.11
C ASN A 171 22.17 7.55 -1.12
N PRO A 172 22.44 6.54 -0.25
CA PRO A 172 21.49 6.07 0.78
C PRO A 172 20.97 7.17 1.72
N LEU A 173 21.73 8.24 1.93
CA LEU A 173 21.30 9.39 2.73
C LEU A 173 20.20 10.22 2.06
N TYR A 174 19.92 9.99 0.80
CA TYR A 174 18.84 10.65 0.06
C TYR A 174 17.51 9.87 0.11
N LEU A 175 17.44 8.79 0.90
CA LEU A 175 16.27 7.93 1.04
C LEU A 175 14.98 8.74 1.25
N SER A 176 14.99 9.73 2.16
CA SER A 176 13.82 10.57 2.40
C SER A 176 13.38 11.36 1.16
N GLN A 177 14.30 11.81 0.32
CA GLN A 177 13.96 12.52 -0.92
C GLN A 177 13.48 11.55 -2.01
N ALA A 178 14.00 10.34 -2.02
CA ALA A 178 13.60 9.29 -2.96
C ALA A 178 12.20 8.72 -2.68
N LYS A 179 11.77 8.73 -1.41
CA LYS A 179 10.59 8.03 -0.90
C LYS A 179 9.47 8.94 -0.38
N VAL A 180 9.74 10.21 -0.03
CA VAL A 180 8.82 11.09 0.70
C VAL A 180 8.54 12.37 -0.10
N TYR A 181 7.47 12.34 -0.89
CA TYR A 181 7.00 13.46 -1.72
C TYR A 181 5.50 13.32 -2.01
N ALA A 182 4.86 14.31 -2.63
CA ALA A 182 3.43 14.30 -2.89
C ALA A 182 3.02 13.10 -3.74
N GLY A 183 2.03 12.34 -3.29
CA GLY A 183 1.52 11.13 -3.97
C GLY A 183 2.49 9.94 -3.99
N ALA A 184 3.58 9.98 -3.20
CA ALA A 184 4.58 8.90 -3.18
C ALA A 184 4.10 7.59 -2.54
N CYS A 185 2.91 7.58 -1.93
CA CYS A 185 2.33 6.42 -1.27
C CYS A 185 0.88 6.22 -1.72
N ALA A 186 0.47 5.00 -1.96
CA ALA A 186 -0.94 4.66 -2.10
C ALA A 186 -1.31 3.47 -1.21
N ILE A 187 -2.52 3.45 -0.65
CA ILE A 187 -3.06 2.32 0.12
C ILE A 187 -4.52 2.03 -0.25
N GLY A 188 -4.91 0.77 -0.21
CA GLY A 188 -6.28 0.33 -0.46
C GLY A 188 -6.35 -1.01 -1.19
N PRO A 189 -7.50 -1.35 -1.80
CA PRO A 189 -8.79 -0.68 -1.71
C PRO A 189 -9.55 -1.00 -0.42
N ALA A 190 -9.11 -2.03 0.32
CA ALA A 190 -9.79 -2.56 1.50
C ALA A 190 -8.80 -2.90 2.61
N LEU A 191 -9.32 -3.05 3.82
CA LEU A 191 -8.66 -3.73 4.93
C LEU A 191 -9.17 -5.18 4.98
N TYR A 192 -8.26 -6.12 4.92
CA TYR A 192 -8.55 -7.54 5.01
C TYR A 192 -8.27 -8.07 6.42
N ILE A 193 -9.27 -8.67 7.05
CA ILE A 193 -9.15 -9.35 8.34
C ILE A 193 -9.24 -10.85 8.07
N PRO A 194 -8.12 -11.57 8.11
CA PRO A 194 -8.13 -13.01 7.89
C PRO A 194 -8.79 -13.76 9.06
N PRO A 195 -9.48 -14.88 8.81
CA PRO A 195 -10.06 -15.70 9.86
C PRO A 195 -9.01 -16.47 10.68
N ARG A 196 -7.81 -16.56 10.17
CA ARG A 196 -6.60 -17.14 10.76
C ARG A 196 -5.37 -16.48 10.15
N GLU A 197 -4.23 -16.65 10.77
CA GLU A 197 -2.94 -16.13 10.24
C GLU A 197 -2.74 -16.58 8.78
N PRO A 198 -2.46 -15.61 7.87
CA PRO A 198 -2.26 -15.92 6.45
C PRO A 198 -0.94 -16.65 6.23
N GLN A 199 -0.94 -17.64 5.34
CA GLN A 199 0.27 -18.37 4.96
C GLN A 199 1.14 -17.59 3.97
N GLY A 200 0.62 -16.51 3.41
CA GLY A 200 1.23 -15.63 2.44
C GLY A 200 0.20 -15.01 1.53
N PHE A 201 0.61 -13.99 0.78
CA PHE A 201 -0.22 -13.30 -0.20
C PHE A 201 0.47 -13.38 -1.57
N GLN A 202 -0.31 -13.60 -2.62
CA GLN A 202 0.14 -13.37 -4.00
C GLN A 202 -0.09 -11.90 -4.33
N ILE A 203 0.91 -11.25 -4.91
CA ILE A 203 0.83 -9.87 -5.36
C ILE A 203 1.06 -9.88 -6.87
N ILE A 204 0.13 -9.30 -7.63
CA ILE A 204 0.23 -9.15 -9.07
C ILE A 204 0.26 -7.65 -9.35
N MET A 205 1.18 -7.19 -10.19
CA MET A 205 1.24 -5.81 -10.64
C MET A 205 1.14 -5.75 -12.15
N ARG A 206 0.30 -4.84 -12.64
CA ARG A 206 0.21 -4.47 -14.05
C ARG A 206 0.40 -2.97 -14.19
N ILE A 207 1.14 -2.56 -15.20
CA ILE A 207 1.29 -1.16 -15.58
C ILE A 207 0.85 -1.02 -17.03
N SER A 208 -0.03 -0.07 -17.31
CA SER A 208 -0.54 0.24 -18.65
C SER A 208 -0.35 1.71 -19.01
N ASN A 209 -0.44 2.04 -20.29
CA ASN A 209 -0.54 3.41 -20.79
C ASN A 209 -2.00 3.91 -20.80
N GLU A 210 -2.23 5.14 -21.23
CA GLU A 210 -3.58 5.75 -21.36
C GLU A 210 -4.49 5.01 -22.34
N GLU A 211 -3.92 4.35 -23.34
CA GLU A 211 -4.63 3.54 -24.35
C GLU A 211 -5.01 2.16 -23.82
N GLY A 212 -4.51 1.76 -22.65
CA GLY A 212 -4.74 0.46 -22.01
C GLY A 212 -3.75 -0.63 -22.46
N ASP A 213 -2.71 -0.29 -23.22
CA ASP A 213 -1.66 -1.24 -23.57
C ASP A 213 -0.83 -1.59 -22.35
N VAL A 214 -0.59 -2.88 -22.13
CA VAL A 214 0.20 -3.36 -20.99
C VAL A 214 1.69 -3.13 -21.28
N LEU A 215 2.33 -2.30 -20.44
CA LEU A 215 3.75 -1.99 -20.51
C LEU A 215 4.59 -2.97 -19.66
N TYR A 216 4.04 -3.42 -18.54
CA TYR A 216 4.68 -4.35 -17.62
C TYR A 216 3.62 -5.15 -16.85
N GLU A 217 3.88 -6.44 -16.64
CA GLU A 217 3.10 -7.30 -15.77
C GLU A 217 4.00 -8.36 -15.14
N ASP A 218 3.93 -8.53 -13.82
CA ASP A 218 4.66 -9.57 -13.10
C ASP A 218 3.94 -9.87 -11.76
N LYS A 219 4.37 -10.95 -11.10
CA LYS A 219 3.80 -11.40 -9.81
C LYS A 219 4.86 -11.90 -8.86
N THR A 220 4.57 -11.76 -7.56
CA THR A 220 5.39 -12.30 -6.47
C THR A 220 4.52 -12.89 -5.37
N SER A 221 5.15 -13.40 -4.33
CA SER A 221 4.47 -13.87 -3.12
C SER A 221 5.23 -13.42 -1.88
N THR A 222 4.51 -13.06 -0.82
CA THR A 222 5.13 -12.75 0.47
C THR A 222 5.78 -13.96 1.14
N THR A 223 5.55 -15.17 0.61
CA THR A 223 6.30 -16.37 1.04
C THR A 223 7.78 -16.32 0.69
N TYR A 224 8.20 -15.40 -0.18
CA TYR A 224 9.61 -15.16 -0.53
C TYR A 224 10.28 -14.10 0.36
N MET A 225 9.55 -13.50 1.30
CA MET A 225 10.13 -12.59 2.29
C MET A 225 11.05 -13.35 3.25
N VAL A 226 12.16 -12.74 3.61
CA VAL A 226 13.08 -13.28 4.64
C VAL A 226 12.68 -12.90 6.06
N ARG A 227 11.71 -11.98 6.19
CA ARG A 227 11.17 -11.50 7.48
C ARG A 227 9.68 -11.73 7.53
N THR A 228 9.17 -12.03 8.72
CA THR A 228 7.71 -12.15 8.94
C THR A 228 7.08 -10.77 9.19
N PHE A 229 5.78 -10.68 8.97
CA PHE A 229 5.02 -9.47 9.28
C PHE A 229 5.12 -9.10 10.77
N ASP A 230 5.02 -10.09 11.66
CA ASP A 230 5.12 -9.89 13.12
C ASP A 230 6.51 -9.41 13.53
N GLU A 231 7.58 -9.95 12.92
CA GLU A 231 8.94 -9.46 13.15
C GLU A 231 9.08 -7.99 12.79
N LEU A 232 8.62 -7.60 11.60
CA LEU A 232 8.69 -6.21 11.14
C LEU A 232 7.86 -5.27 12.02
N ALA A 233 6.64 -5.67 12.39
CA ALA A 233 5.78 -4.91 13.30
C ALA A 233 6.40 -4.77 14.70
N ALA A 234 7.00 -5.84 15.23
CA ALA A 234 7.69 -5.80 16.52
C ALA A 234 8.90 -4.85 16.51
N TRP A 235 9.67 -4.84 15.42
CA TRP A 235 10.78 -3.89 15.27
C TRP A 235 10.29 -2.45 15.16
N LEU A 236 9.19 -2.21 14.44
CA LEU A 236 8.63 -0.88 14.27
C LEU A 236 8.25 -0.23 15.61
N VAL A 237 7.59 -0.98 16.48
CA VAL A 237 7.12 -0.45 17.78
C VAL A 237 8.16 -0.54 18.90
N LYS A 238 9.34 -1.09 18.63
CA LYS A 238 10.39 -1.24 19.64
C LYS A 238 10.97 0.12 20.03
N GLU A 239 10.67 0.56 21.25
CA GLU A 239 11.06 1.87 21.78
C GLU A 239 10.55 3.05 20.93
N ASN A 240 9.50 2.81 20.12
CA ASN A 240 8.89 3.79 19.26
C ASN A 240 7.37 3.83 19.50
N PRO A 241 6.80 4.98 19.92
CA PRO A 241 5.38 5.11 20.24
C PRO A 241 4.52 5.28 18.97
N VAL A 242 4.53 4.28 18.12
CA VAL A 242 3.73 4.26 16.87
C VAL A 242 2.24 4.27 17.21
N PRO A 243 1.46 5.23 16.70
CA PRO A 243 0.03 5.30 16.96
C PRO A 243 -0.72 4.10 16.37
N PRO A 244 -1.69 3.50 17.09
CA PRO A 244 -2.58 2.49 16.51
C PRO A 244 -3.28 3.00 15.25
N GLY A 245 -3.40 2.14 14.22
CA GLY A 245 -3.90 2.52 12.90
C GLY A 245 -2.80 2.96 11.92
N SER A 246 -1.56 3.08 12.37
CA SER A 246 -0.44 3.25 11.44
C SER A 246 -0.30 2.03 10.54
N VAL A 247 0.17 2.25 9.30
CA VAL A 247 0.39 1.19 8.31
C VAL A 247 1.88 0.97 8.13
N LEU A 248 2.31 -0.28 8.15
CA LEU A 248 3.66 -0.69 7.77
C LEU A 248 3.60 -1.42 6.44
N LEU A 249 4.16 -0.83 5.39
CA LEU A 249 4.44 -1.48 4.12
C LEU A 249 5.66 -2.39 4.30
N THR A 250 5.58 -3.62 3.78
CA THR A 250 6.48 -4.70 4.22
C THR A 250 7.57 -5.06 3.21
N GLY A 251 7.73 -4.21 2.20
CA GLY A 251 8.72 -4.40 1.14
C GLY A 251 8.15 -5.08 -0.09
N THR A 252 8.83 -4.88 -1.22
CA THR A 252 8.43 -5.42 -2.51
C THR A 252 9.32 -6.56 -2.99
N GLY A 253 8.71 -7.55 -3.63
CA GLY A 253 9.40 -8.59 -4.41
C GLY A 253 9.27 -8.39 -5.92
N LEU A 254 8.67 -7.28 -6.36
CA LEU A 254 8.51 -6.93 -7.78
C LEU A 254 9.39 -5.73 -8.12
N VAL A 255 10.28 -5.94 -9.08
CA VAL A 255 11.21 -4.91 -9.57
C VAL A 255 11.07 -4.86 -11.08
N PRO A 256 10.49 -3.79 -11.66
CA PRO A 256 10.52 -3.59 -13.10
C PRO A 256 11.97 -3.54 -13.63
N PRO A 257 12.18 -3.85 -14.92
CA PRO A 257 13.52 -3.74 -15.55
C PRO A 257 14.11 -2.32 -15.41
N ASP A 258 15.43 -2.21 -15.34
CA ASP A 258 16.15 -0.92 -15.21
C ASP A 258 15.83 0.07 -16.35
N SER A 259 15.44 -0.45 -17.51
CA SER A 259 15.00 0.36 -18.66
C SER A 259 13.59 0.94 -18.53
N PHE A 260 12.85 0.54 -17.48
CA PHE A 260 11.48 0.99 -17.24
C PHE A 260 11.44 2.15 -16.24
N SER A 261 10.69 3.18 -16.56
CA SER A 261 10.33 4.26 -15.63
C SER A 261 8.87 4.65 -15.82
N LEU A 262 8.17 4.90 -14.73
CA LEU A 262 6.84 5.49 -14.78
C LEU A 262 6.89 6.88 -15.44
N VAL A 263 5.87 7.18 -16.22
CA VAL A 263 5.62 8.50 -16.79
C VAL A 263 4.17 8.94 -16.51
N PRO A 264 3.88 10.26 -16.51
CA PRO A 264 2.48 10.72 -16.40
C PRO A 264 1.60 10.07 -17.46
N GLY A 265 0.38 9.70 -17.10
CA GLY A 265 -0.57 8.98 -17.96
C GLY A 265 -0.47 7.45 -17.87
N ASN A 266 0.55 6.90 -17.21
CA ASN A 266 0.53 5.47 -16.88
C ASN A 266 -0.53 5.19 -15.81
N TRP A 267 -0.96 3.92 -15.76
CA TRP A 267 -1.81 3.37 -14.71
C TRP A 267 -1.10 2.22 -14.03
N VAL A 268 -1.16 2.19 -12.71
CA VAL A 268 -0.60 1.10 -11.90
C VAL A 268 -1.73 0.37 -11.22
N GLU A 269 -1.84 -0.93 -11.49
CA GLU A 269 -2.79 -1.84 -10.86
C GLU A 269 -2.03 -2.84 -10.01
N ILE A 270 -2.39 -2.94 -8.73
CA ILE A 270 -1.84 -3.92 -7.79
C ILE A 270 -2.97 -4.78 -7.29
N HIS A 271 -2.93 -6.07 -7.60
CA HIS A 271 -3.97 -7.03 -7.22
C HIS A 271 -3.46 -8.04 -6.19
N VAL A 272 -4.23 -8.19 -5.11
CA VAL A 272 -4.07 -9.24 -4.09
C VAL A 272 -5.43 -9.89 -3.92
N PRO A 273 -5.59 -11.19 -4.22
CA PRO A 273 -6.90 -11.85 -4.28
C PRO A 273 -7.76 -11.69 -3.02
N GLU A 274 -7.14 -11.65 -1.84
CA GLU A 274 -7.83 -11.52 -0.57
C GLU A 274 -8.27 -10.08 -0.24
N VAL A 275 -7.57 -9.07 -0.80
CA VAL A 275 -7.79 -7.66 -0.50
C VAL A 275 -8.61 -6.98 -1.59
N GLY A 276 -8.27 -7.22 -2.85
CA GLY A 276 -8.86 -6.58 -4.03
C GLY A 276 -7.81 -6.01 -4.97
N THR A 277 -8.15 -4.94 -5.69
CA THR A 277 -7.26 -4.27 -6.64
C THR A 277 -7.13 -2.79 -6.30
N LEU A 278 -5.92 -2.34 -6.04
CA LEU A 278 -5.56 -0.92 -5.91
C LEU A 278 -5.14 -0.40 -7.29
N VAL A 279 -5.82 0.62 -7.79
CA VAL A 279 -5.57 1.21 -9.11
C VAL A 279 -5.31 2.69 -8.97
N ASN A 280 -4.21 3.17 -9.53
CA ASN A 280 -3.83 4.58 -9.47
C ASN A 280 -3.28 5.08 -10.82
N PRO A 281 -3.76 6.23 -11.33
CA PRO A 281 -3.08 6.93 -12.42
C PRO A 281 -1.79 7.57 -11.93
N VAL A 282 -0.86 7.79 -12.83
CA VAL A 282 0.44 8.41 -12.55
C VAL A 282 0.44 9.88 -12.96
N ALA A 283 0.89 10.77 -12.06
CA ALA A 283 1.04 12.19 -12.31
C ALA A 283 2.40 12.70 -11.80
N LEU A 284 2.82 13.89 -12.23
CA LEU A 284 3.98 14.56 -11.61
C LEU A 284 3.64 14.98 -10.18
N ALA A 285 4.51 14.71 -9.22
CA ALA A 285 4.34 15.10 -7.82
C ALA A 285 4.11 16.62 -7.65
N THR A 286 4.67 17.44 -8.52
CA THR A 286 4.47 18.90 -8.52
C THR A 286 3.04 19.33 -8.84
N THR A 287 2.24 18.47 -9.46
CA THR A 287 0.82 18.75 -9.75
C THR A 287 -0.12 18.34 -8.61
N LEU A 288 0.43 17.70 -7.57
CA LEU A 288 -0.30 17.19 -6.41
C LEU A 288 -0.03 17.99 -5.12
N LEU A 289 0.67 19.12 -5.24
CA LEU A 289 1.02 20.01 -4.12
C LEU A 289 -0.12 20.96 -3.76
#